data_aa1b4e32a0fb94fb3dc6a618afbc90ee
#
_entry.id   aa1b4e32a0fb94fb3dc6a618afbc90ee
#
_cell.length_a   1.000
_cell.length_b   1.000
_cell.length_c   1.000
_cell.angle_alpha   90.00
_cell.angle_beta   90.00
_cell.angle_gamma   90.00
#
_symmetry.space_group_name_H-M   'P 1'
#
loop_
_entity.id
_entity.type
_entity.pdbx_description
1 polymer ?
#
loop_
_entity_poly.entity_id
_entity_poly.type
_entity_poly.pdbx_seq_one_letter_code
_entity_poly.pdbx_strand_id
1 'polypeptide(L)'
;MKVALVTDLHFGVRNDNVIFADYQKRFFEQDFWPVVLDQCEELICLGDTFDRRRFINYRSLNSAHEMFFDEIAKWGQRTHLIVGNHDTYYKKNNSLSAPNLLIRDIENVRIYDGLPHEVEIGGVNTLMIPWIAPDHAVEAGDKIANSRATSVFGHLEVNGFPMHPGMVCS
;
A
#
# COMPACT_ATOMS: atom_id res chain seq x y z
N MET A 1 4.43 20.73 5.65
CA MET A 1 4.63 19.56 4.79
C MET A 1 3.29 19.02 4.35
N LYS A 2 3.13 18.64 3.08
CA LYS A 2 1.96 17.92 2.57
C LYS A 2 2.38 16.50 2.24
N VAL A 3 1.52 15.53 2.59
CA VAL A 3 1.73 14.10 2.33
C VAL A 3 0.62 13.63 1.40
N ALA A 4 0.98 12.97 0.31
CA ALA A 4 0.00 12.31 -0.55
C ALA A 4 -0.40 10.95 0.05
N LEU A 5 -1.66 10.58 -0.11
CA LEU A 5 -2.19 9.28 0.29
C LEU A 5 -2.81 8.60 -0.92
N VAL A 6 -2.47 7.33 -1.12
CA VAL A 6 -3.10 6.49 -2.14
C VAL A 6 -3.30 5.08 -1.58
N THR A 7 -4.36 4.40 -2.00
CA THR A 7 -4.70 3.06 -1.52
C THR A 7 -5.34 2.23 -2.62
N ASP A 8 -5.31 0.90 -2.46
CA ASP A 8 -6.10 -0.04 -3.27
C ASP A 8 -5.87 0.13 -4.78
N LEU A 9 -4.61 0.20 -5.18
CA LEU A 9 -4.24 0.39 -6.58
C LEU A 9 -4.65 -0.80 -7.46
N HIS A 10 -4.61 -2.01 -6.91
CA HIS A 10 -5.05 -3.24 -7.57
C HIS A 10 -4.59 -3.35 -9.03
N PHE A 11 -3.30 -3.12 -9.30
CA PHE A 11 -2.77 -3.33 -10.63
C PHE A 11 -3.06 -4.75 -11.11
N GLY A 12 -3.69 -4.87 -12.30
CA GLY A 12 -4.19 -6.13 -12.82
C GLY A 12 -5.65 -6.44 -12.46
N VAL A 13 -6.39 -5.48 -11.93
CA VAL A 13 -7.81 -5.61 -11.59
C VAL A 13 -8.68 -6.10 -12.75
N ARG A 14 -9.77 -6.78 -12.41
CA ARG A 14 -10.71 -7.34 -13.38
C ARG A 14 -10.06 -8.24 -14.43
N ASN A 15 -9.17 -9.13 -13.98
CA ASN A 15 -8.48 -10.08 -14.83
C ASN A 15 -7.58 -9.40 -15.88
N ASP A 16 -6.78 -8.44 -15.42
CA ASP A 16 -5.84 -7.65 -16.24
C ASP A 16 -6.55 -6.88 -17.38
N ASN A 17 -7.71 -6.31 -17.07
CA ASN A 17 -8.53 -5.62 -18.03
C ASN A 17 -7.84 -4.34 -18.52
N VAL A 18 -7.65 -4.23 -19.85
CA VAL A 18 -6.95 -3.09 -20.47
C VAL A 18 -7.66 -1.76 -20.26
N ILE A 19 -8.99 -1.77 -20.26
CA ILE A 19 -9.77 -0.53 -20.08
C ILE A 19 -9.52 0.04 -18.68
N PHE A 20 -9.47 -0.81 -17.65
CA PHE A 20 -9.15 -0.37 -16.30
C PHE A 20 -7.70 0.13 -16.21
N ALA A 21 -6.74 -0.56 -16.83
CA ALA A 21 -5.36 -0.10 -16.89
C ALA A 21 -5.23 1.28 -17.56
N ASP A 22 -5.97 1.52 -18.65
CA ASP A 22 -6.01 2.82 -19.33
C ASP A 22 -6.64 3.93 -18.48
N TYR A 23 -7.64 3.60 -17.64
CA TYR A 23 -8.19 4.55 -16.67
C TYR A 23 -7.20 4.86 -15.56
N GLN A 24 -6.52 3.86 -15.01
CA GLN A 24 -5.47 4.06 -14.01
C GLN A 24 -4.35 4.92 -14.58
N LYS A 25 -3.89 4.64 -15.79
CA LYS A 25 -2.85 5.43 -16.45
C LYS A 25 -3.25 6.90 -16.57
N ARG A 26 -4.46 7.19 -17.06
CA ARG A 26 -4.94 8.58 -17.17
C ARG A 26 -5.03 9.26 -15.81
N PHE A 27 -5.52 8.58 -14.78
CA PHE A 27 -5.56 9.11 -13.42
C PHE A 27 -4.17 9.49 -12.92
N PHE A 28 -3.18 8.60 -13.07
CA PHE A 28 -1.82 8.90 -12.64
C PHE A 28 -1.20 10.05 -13.42
N GLU A 29 -1.32 10.06 -14.74
CA GLU A 29 -0.71 11.07 -15.60
C GLU A 29 -1.37 12.46 -15.48
N GLN A 30 -2.70 12.51 -15.34
CA GLN A 30 -3.46 13.76 -15.44
C GLN A 30 -3.86 14.35 -14.09
N ASP A 31 -4.08 13.51 -13.08
CA ASP A 31 -4.63 13.95 -11.81
C ASP A 31 -3.65 13.76 -10.64
N PHE A 32 -3.05 12.58 -10.52
CA PHE A 32 -2.25 12.23 -9.33
C PHE A 32 -0.85 12.85 -9.35
N TRP A 33 -0.02 12.50 -10.34
CA TRP A 33 1.37 12.96 -10.37
C TRP A 33 1.52 14.47 -10.50
N PRO A 34 0.72 15.20 -11.29
CA PRO A 34 0.81 16.66 -11.32
C PRO A 34 0.64 17.32 -9.95
N VAL A 35 -0.26 16.77 -9.11
CA VAL A 35 -0.50 17.27 -7.76
C VAL A 35 0.61 16.85 -6.79
N VAL A 36 1.03 15.59 -6.86
CA VAL A 36 2.07 15.04 -5.97
C VAL A 36 3.40 15.74 -6.20
N LEU A 37 3.82 15.87 -7.45
CA LEU A 37 5.10 16.49 -7.80
C LEU A 37 5.16 17.97 -7.45
N ASP A 38 4.05 18.69 -7.54
CA ASP A 38 3.97 20.14 -7.24
C ASP A 38 3.82 20.42 -5.73
N GLN A 39 3.09 19.58 -5.00
CA GLN A 39 2.60 19.95 -3.67
C GLN A 39 3.04 19.05 -2.52
N CYS A 40 3.51 17.83 -2.79
CA CYS A 40 3.76 16.85 -1.73
C CYS A 40 5.26 16.61 -1.52
N GLU A 41 5.61 16.29 -0.30
CA GLU A 41 6.98 16.02 0.13
C GLU A 41 7.19 14.56 0.53
N GLU A 42 6.11 13.84 0.83
CA GLU A 42 6.10 12.40 1.08
C GLU A 42 4.84 11.75 0.50
N LEU A 43 4.92 10.44 0.25
CA LEU A 43 3.81 9.62 -0.25
C LEU A 43 3.59 8.44 0.69
N ILE A 44 2.32 8.13 0.99
CA ILE A 44 1.93 6.92 1.70
C ILE A 44 1.00 6.08 0.82
N CYS A 45 1.41 4.84 0.55
CA CYS A 45 0.61 3.82 -0.12
C CYS A 45 0.05 2.88 0.94
N LEU A 46 -1.28 2.79 1.04
CA LEU A 46 -1.96 2.08 2.12
C LEU A 46 -2.27 0.61 1.80
N GLY A 47 -1.55 0.01 0.87
CA GLY A 47 -1.65 -1.42 0.56
C GLY A 47 -2.53 -1.76 -0.63
N ASP A 48 -2.64 -3.05 -0.88
CA ASP A 48 -3.33 -3.64 -2.03
C ASP A 48 -2.85 -3.05 -3.37
N THR A 49 -1.53 -3.12 -3.52
CA THR A 49 -0.85 -2.63 -4.72
C THR A 49 -1.21 -3.44 -5.95
N PHE A 50 -1.25 -4.78 -5.81
CA PHE A 50 -1.62 -5.71 -6.87
C PHE A 50 -2.92 -6.43 -6.57
N ASP A 51 -3.69 -6.75 -7.61
CA ASP A 51 -5.03 -7.37 -7.46
C ASP A 51 -4.96 -8.83 -6.99
N ARG A 52 -3.88 -9.55 -7.30
CA ARG A 52 -3.78 -11.00 -7.05
C ARG A 52 -2.60 -11.39 -6.20
N ARG A 53 -2.87 -12.26 -5.21
CA ARG A 53 -1.89 -12.76 -4.24
C ARG A 53 -0.73 -13.58 -4.83
N ARG A 54 -0.98 -14.41 -5.86
CA ARG A 54 -0.07 -15.50 -6.23
C ARG A 54 0.65 -15.33 -7.54
N PHE A 55 0.18 -14.42 -8.38
CA PHE A 55 0.80 -14.16 -9.67
C PHE A 55 0.41 -12.77 -10.17
N ILE A 56 1.28 -12.19 -10.96
CA ILE A 56 1.06 -10.90 -11.59
C ILE A 56 1.30 -11.09 -13.08
N ASN A 57 0.39 -10.59 -13.90
CA ASN A 57 0.57 -10.55 -15.34
C ASN A 57 1.71 -9.60 -15.70
N TYR A 58 2.61 -9.99 -16.57
CA TYR A 58 3.76 -9.16 -16.97
C TYR A 58 3.36 -7.80 -17.54
N ARG A 59 2.26 -7.71 -18.28
CA ARG A 59 1.74 -6.42 -18.77
C ARG A 59 1.31 -5.54 -17.61
N SER A 60 0.57 -6.07 -16.66
CA SER A 60 0.11 -5.32 -15.49
C SER A 60 1.28 -4.89 -14.60
N LEU A 61 2.30 -5.74 -14.46
CA LEU A 61 3.53 -5.38 -13.77
C LEU A 61 4.27 -4.25 -14.49
N ASN A 62 4.45 -4.36 -15.81
CA ASN A 62 5.10 -3.31 -16.61
C ASN A 62 4.32 -1.99 -16.52
N SER A 63 3.00 -2.05 -16.62
CA SER A 63 2.15 -0.85 -16.46
C SER A 63 2.27 -0.23 -15.08
N ALA A 64 2.35 -1.05 -14.01
CA ALA A 64 2.56 -0.55 -12.65
C ALA A 64 3.92 0.16 -12.51
N HIS A 65 4.97 -0.38 -13.13
CA HIS A 65 6.27 0.30 -13.18
C HIS A 65 6.16 1.64 -13.91
N GLU A 66 5.70 1.64 -15.16
CA GLU A 66 5.65 2.85 -15.99
C GLU A 66 4.82 3.98 -15.38
N MET A 67 3.66 3.67 -14.80
CA MET A 67 2.75 4.71 -14.31
C MET A 67 2.93 5.06 -12.82
N PHE A 68 3.63 4.24 -12.03
CA PHE A 68 3.70 4.46 -10.60
C PHE A 68 5.11 4.30 -10.01
N PHE A 69 5.74 3.13 -10.10
CA PHE A 69 7.01 2.90 -9.40
C PHE A 69 8.20 3.64 -9.99
N ASP A 70 8.27 3.76 -11.30
CA ASP A 70 9.34 4.51 -11.96
C ASP A 70 9.20 6.02 -11.69
N GLU A 71 7.96 6.50 -11.58
CA GLU A 71 7.71 7.89 -11.19
C GLU A 71 8.07 8.14 -9.72
N ILE A 72 7.80 7.21 -8.80
CA ILE A 72 8.28 7.28 -7.41
C ILE A 72 9.81 7.36 -7.38
N ALA A 73 10.50 6.49 -8.13
CA ALA A 73 11.95 6.47 -8.17
C ALA A 73 12.52 7.80 -8.72
N LYS A 74 11.94 8.35 -9.77
CA LYS A 74 12.32 9.64 -10.36
C LYS A 74 12.04 10.81 -9.41
N TRP A 75 10.91 10.79 -8.73
CA TRP A 75 10.53 11.84 -7.76
C TRP A 75 11.52 11.90 -6.59
N GLY A 76 12.06 10.75 -6.16
CA GLY A 76 13.12 10.66 -5.18
C GLY A 76 12.71 11.03 -3.74
N GLN A 77 11.47 11.46 -3.50
CA GLN A 77 10.99 11.77 -2.16
C GLN A 77 10.57 10.49 -1.44
N ARG A 78 10.57 10.55 -0.11
CA ARG A 78 10.26 9.41 0.74
C ARG A 78 8.86 8.87 0.48
N THR A 79 8.80 7.58 0.19
CA THR A 79 7.57 6.85 -0.02
C THR A 79 7.43 5.73 1.00
N HIS A 80 6.31 5.68 1.68
CA HIS A 80 5.94 4.65 2.64
C HIS A 80 4.90 3.73 2.02
N LEU A 81 5.15 2.42 2.00
CA LEU A 81 4.23 1.44 1.44
C LEU A 81 3.87 0.39 2.48
N ILE A 82 2.59 0.31 2.83
CA ILE A 82 2.03 -0.75 3.67
C ILE A 82 1.69 -1.95 2.79
N VAL A 83 2.01 -3.15 3.24
CA VAL A 83 1.59 -4.39 2.57
C VAL A 83 0.13 -4.70 2.92
N GLY A 84 -0.72 -4.77 1.89
CA GLY A 84 -2.13 -5.13 2.02
C GLY A 84 -2.37 -6.65 1.94
N ASN A 85 -3.61 -7.06 2.11
CA ASN A 85 -3.96 -8.48 2.08
C ASN A 85 -3.84 -9.11 0.67
N HIS A 86 -4.03 -8.36 -0.40
CA HIS A 86 -3.81 -8.82 -1.77
C HIS A 86 -2.32 -8.90 -2.15
N ASP A 87 -1.47 -8.17 -1.46
CA ASP A 87 -0.03 -8.15 -1.72
C ASP A 87 0.69 -9.40 -1.20
N THR A 88 0.08 -10.18 -0.30
CA THR A 88 0.72 -11.34 0.33
C THR A 88 0.40 -12.66 -0.38
N TYR A 89 1.39 -13.54 -0.52
CA TYR A 89 1.17 -14.87 -1.09
C TYR A 89 0.33 -15.77 -0.18
N TYR A 90 0.66 -15.80 1.11
CA TYR A 90 -0.04 -16.63 2.09
C TYR A 90 -1.19 -15.87 2.74
N LYS A 91 -2.25 -16.63 3.12
CA LYS A 91 -3.41 -16.06 3.86
C LYS A 91 -3.20 -16.01 5.37
N LYS A 92 -2.11 -16.58 5.89
CA LYS A 92 -1.88 -16.71 7.34
C LYS A 92 -0.71 -15.87 7.84
N ASN A 93 0.21 -15.51 6.94
CA ASN A 93 1.38 -14.69 7.28
C ASN A 93 1.82 -13.82 6.11
N ASN A 94 2.68 -12.84 6.40
CA ASN A 94 3.20 -11.85 5.46
C ASN A 94 4.65 -12.16 5.02
N SER A 95 5.13 -13.39 5.21
CA SER A 95 6.53 -13.75 4.95
C SER A 95 6.94 -13.63 3.48
N LEU A 96 5.97 -13.58 2.58
CA LEU A 96 6.19 -13.40 1.14
C LEU A 96 5.16 -12.42 0.59
N SER A 97 5.63 -11.26 0.13
CA SER A 97 4.78 -10.21 -0.45
C SER A 97 5.32 -9.69 -1.78
N ALA A 98 4.41 -9.27 -2.65
CA ALA A 98 4.75 -8.73 -3.95
C ALA A 98 5.62 -7.45 -3.85
N PRO A 99 5.32 -6.47 -2.98
CA PRO A 99 6.17 -5.30 -2.84
C PRO A 99 7.62 -5.66 -2.49
N ASN A 100 7.85 -6.57 -1.53
CA ASN A 100 9.21 -6.98 -1.15
C ASN A 100 9.96 -7.71 -2.26
N LEU A 101 9.27 -8.35 -3.18
CA LEU A 101 9.91 -9.04 -4.31
C LEU A 101 10.24 -8.10 -5.46
N LEU A 102 9.38 -7.11 -5.71
CA LEU A 102 9.37 -6.39 -6.97
C LEU A 102 9.92 -4.95 -6.88
N ILE A 103 9.82 -4.32 -5.71
CA ILE A 103 10.12 -2.89 -5.56
C ILE A 103 11.03 -2.54 -4.38
N ARG A 104 11.55 -3.53 -3.64
CA ARG A 104 12.45 -3.30 -2.49
C ARG A 104 13.74 -2.56 -2.85
N ASP A 105 14.15 -2.61 -4.10
CA ASP A 105 15.40 -2.00 -4.57
C ASP A 105 15.20 -0.53 -4.99
N ILE A 106 14.01 0.03 -4.86
CA ILE A 106 13.75 1.46 -5.04
C ILE A 106 14.17 2.19 -3.75
N GLU A 107 15.28 2.92 -3.80
CA GLU A 107 15.98 3.46 -2.63
C GLU A 107 15.11 4.35 -1.72
N ASN A 108 14.20 5.12 -2.31
CA ASN A 108 13.32 6.04 -1.58
C ASN A 108 12.01 5.40 -1.10
N VAL A 109 11.79 4.09 -1.31
CA VAL A 109 10.62 3.35 -0.85
C VAL A 109 10.93 2.56 0.41
N ARG A 110 10.15 2.80 1.46
CA ARG A 110 10.15 1.97 2.66
C ARG A 110 8.90 1.11 2.70
N ILE A 111 9.10 -0.22 2.70
CA ILE A 111 8.01 -1.19 2.77
C ILE A 111 7.77 -1.58 4.23
N TYR A 112 6.50 -1.57 4.64
CA TYR A 112 6.04 -2.03 5.95
C TYR A 112 5.27 -3.32 5.75
N ASP A 113 5.85 -4.41 6.20
CA ASP A 113 5.28 -5.75 6.19
C ASP A 113 5.31 -6.37 7.61
N GLY A 114 4.59 -7.46 7.82
CA GLY A 114 4.57 -8.19 9.07
C GLY A 114 3.89 -7.46 10.22
N LEU A 115 4.65 -6.72 11.02
CA LEU A 115 4.17 -6.11 12.26
C LEU A 115 4.02 -4.58 12.16
N PRO A 116 3.17 -3.97 13.00
CA PRO A 116 3.06 -2.51 13.11
C PRO A 116 4.41 -1.85 13.45
N HIS A 117 4.66 -0.70 12.85
CA HIS A 117 5.93 0.02 12.95
C HIS A 117 5.72 1.53 13.13
N GLU A 118 6.34 2.10 14.15
CA GLU A 118 6.34 3.57 14.32
C GLU A 118 7.40 4.21 13.42
N VAL A 119 7.01 5.32 12.81
CA VAL A 119 7.87 6.14 11.94
C VAL A 119 7.47 7.60 12.02
N GLU A 120 8.44 8.49 11.90
CA GLU A 120 8.17 9.92 11.79
C GLU A 120 7.84 10.27 10.33
N ILE A 121 6.66 10.84 10.11
CA ILE A 121 6.18 11.34 8.82
C ILE A 121 5.74 12.78 9.03
N GLY A 122 6.41 13.70 8.36
CA GLY A 122 6.09 15.12 8.53
C GLY A 122 6.26 15.70 9.92
N GLY A 123 7.15 15.15 10.71
CA GLY A 123 7.32 15.54 12.12
C GLY A 123 6.25 14.96 13.05
N VAL A 124 5.42 14.05 12.56
CA VAL A 124 4.37 13.38 13.33
C VAL A 124 4.76 11.92 13.56
N ASN A 125 4.79 11.47 14.82
CA ASN A 125 4.98 10.05 15.13
C ASN A 125 3.75 9.27 14.66
N THR A 126 3.95 8.40 13.67
CA THR A 126 2.91 7.71 12.92
C THR A 126 3.10 6.20 13.03
N LEU A 127 2.03 5.47 13.33
CA LEU A 127 2.02 4.01 13.33
C LEU A 127 1.53 3.52 11.96
N MET A 128 2.40 2.77 11.27
CA MET A 128 2.10 2.10 10.01
C MET A 128 1.73 0.65 10.31
N ILE A 129 0.50 0.25 9.97
CA ILE A 129 -0.04 -1.08 10.26
C ILE A 129 -0.28 -1.81 8.95
N PRO A 130 0.60 -2.75 8.54
CA PRO A 130 0.34 -3.64 7.41
C PRO A 130 -0.86 -4.54 7.71
N TRP A 131 -1.40 -5.20 6.69
CA TRP A 131 -2.45 -6.19 6.90
C TRP A 131 -2.02 -7.21 7.96
N ILE A 132 -2.85 -7.33 9.01
CA ILE A 132 -2.57 -8.18 10.16
C ILE A 132 -2.96 -9.61 9.81
N ALA A 133 -1.98 -10.39 9.40
CA ALA A 133 -2.18 -11.81 9.14
C ALA A 133 -2.44 -12.60 10.44
N PRO A 134 -3.23 -13.69 10.40
CA PRO A 134 -3.59 -14.47 11.59
C PRO A 134 -2.42 -14.89 12.47
N ASP A 135 -1.28 -15.27 11.87
CA ASP A 135 -0.08 -15.72 12.60
C ASP A 135 0.58 -14.57 13.41
N HIS A 136 0.27 -13.33 13.09
CA HIS A 136 0.85 -12.13 13.73
C HIS A 136 -0.15 -11.35 14.60
N ALA A 137 -1.41 -11.81 14.70
CA ALA A 137 -2.50 -11.04 15.30
C ALA A 137 -2.23 -10.62 16.77
N VAL A 138 -1.69 -11.53 17.58
CA VAL A 138 -1.40 -11.25 19.00
C VAL A 138 -0.29 -10.21 19.12
N GLU A 139 0.84 -10.43 18.46
CA GLU A 139 1.99 -9.53 18.53
C GLU A 139 1.68 -8.15 17.92
N ALA A 140 0.90 -8.11 16.84
CA ALA A 140 0.42 -6.86 16.26
C ALA A 140 -0.49 -6.10 17.22
N GLY A 141 -1.41 -6.80 17.89
CA GLY A 141 -2.27 -6.23 18.92
C GLY A 141 -1.49 -5.60 20.07
N ASP A 142 -0.47 -6.30 20.56
CA ASP A 142 0.40 -5.79 21.62
C ASP A 142 1.16 -4.54 21.17
N LYS A 143 1.69 -4.52 19.95
CA LYS A 143 2.39 -3.34 19.39
C LYS A 143 1.46 -2.14 19.22
N ILE A 144 0.23 -2.36 18.76
CA ILE A 144 -0.78 -1.30 18.62
C ILE A 144 -1.13 -0.72 20.00
N ALA A 145 -1.42 -1.61 20.98
CA ALA A 145 -1.81 -1.18 22.33
C ALA A 145 -0.71 -0.42 23.08
N ASN A 146 0.56 -0.70 22.79
CA ASN A 146 1.70 -0.05 23.42
C ASN A 146 2.28 1.11 22.59
N SER A 147 1.72 1.41 21.43
CA SER A 147 2.18 2.49 20.58
C SER A 147 1.97 3.86 21.22
N ARG A 148 2.92 4.77 20.97
CA ARG A 148 2.84 6.20 21.35
C ARG A 148 2.62 7.10 20.14
N ALA A 149 2.32 6.53 18.99
CA ALA A 149 2.03 7.28 17.78
C ALA A 149 0.76 8.13 17.96
N THR A 150 0.77 9.32 17.39
CA THR A 150 -0.36 10.26 17.42
C THR A 150 -1.18 10.21 16.14
N SER A 151 -0.66 9.54 15.12
CA SER A 151 -1.34 9.25 13.85
C SER A 151 -1.21 7.77 13.52
N VAL A 152 -2.20 7.21 12.85
CA VAL A 152 -2.22 5.78 12.48
C VAL A 152 -2.70 5.64 11.05
N PHE A 153 -1.95 4.87 10.25
CA PHE A 153 -2.36 4.40 8.93
C PHE A 153 -2.27 2.88 8.90
N GLY A 154 -3.29 2.22 8.36
CA GLY A 154 -3.30 0.77 8.31
C GLY A 154 -4.16 0.21 7.20
N HIS A 155 -3.80 -0.99 6.75
CA HIS A 155 -4.61 -1.81 5.86
C HIS A 155 -5.32 -2.87 6.70
N LEU A 156 -6.55 -2.59 7.12
CA LEU A 156 -7.23 -3.32 8.19
C LEU A 156 -8.58 -3.87 7.75
N GLU A 157 -8.85 -5.09 8.18
CA GLU A 157 -10.19 -5.68 8.22
C GLU A 157 -10.75 -5.48 9.63
N VAL A 158 -11.64 -4.49 9.80
CA VAL A 158 -12.17 -4.13 11.13
C VAL A 158 -13.53 -4.79 11.32
N ASN A 159 -13.61 -5.73 12.26
CA ASN A 159 -14.85 -6.44 12.58
C ASN A 159 -15.99 -5.44 12.92
N GLY A 160 -17.17 -5.71 12.35
CA GLY A 160 -18.34 -4.86 12.54
C GLY A 160 -18.46 -3.68 11.57
N PHE A 161 -17.44 -3.39 10.76
CA PHE A 161 -17.53 -2.35 9.74
C PHE A 161 -18.29 -2.85 8.49
N PRO A 162 -19.21 -2.04 7.95
CA PRO A 162 -19.88 -2.38 6.71
C PRO A 162 -18.93 -2.26 5.52
N MET A 163 -18.72 -3.34 4.80
CA MET A 163 -17.93 -3.34 3.57
C MET A 163 -18.75 -2.82 2.38
N HIS A 164 -20.02 -3.19 2.31
CA HIS A 164 -21.03 -2.69 1.39
C HIS A 164 -22.44 -2.99 1.92
N PRO A 165 -23.53 -2.45 1.33
CA PRO A 165 -24.89 -2.73 1.80
C PRO A 165 -25.16 -4.23 1.93
N GLY A 166 -25.44 -4.70 3.15
CA GLY A 166 -25.74 -6.10 3.47
C GLY A 166 -24.54 -6.99 3.78
N MET A 167 -23.31 -6.48 3.79
CA MET A 167 -22.12 -7.23 4.17
C MET A 167 -21.30 -6.49 5.22
N VAL A 168 -21.01 -7.16 6.31
CA VAL A 168 -20.19 -6.65 7.41
C VAL A 168 -18.94 -7.49 7.52
N CYS A 169 -17.81 -6.85 7.82
CA CYS A 169 -16.55 -7.52 8.10
C CYS A 169 -16.71 -8.36 9.38
N SER A 170 -16.33 -9.64 9.35
CA SER A 170 -16.51 -10.62 10.42
C SER A 170 -15.21 -11.28 10.86
#